data_191de12acba9ad5d912dc1a39ec11712
#
_entry.id   191de12acba9ad5d912dc1a39ec11712
#
_cell.length_a   1.000
_cell.length_b   1.000
_cell.length_c   1.000
_cell.angle_alpha   90.00
_cell.angle_beta   90.00
_cell.angle_gamma   90.00
#
_symmetry.space_group_name_H-M   'P 1'
#
loop_
_entity.id
_entity.type
_entity.pdbx_description
1 polymer ?
#
loop_
_entity_poly.entity_id
_entity_poly.type
_entity_poly.pdbx_seq_one_letter_code
_entity_poly.pdbx_strand_id
1 'polypeptide(L)'
;MNILIADDEEKIRQNFTKRIIKAKLPVTNIVLAANGNEAITCMHEYDIDVALIDINMPFKNGLDLIHEIRQENEEIILIIISGYNDFHYAQQALAEDVFRYLLKPVDSKEFINIISLALQKASEKKKTLYSANAQKILDEIQKNISNESYSLTDLAEALEISEGHITKMIKKELSKSFIDILTELRINYAKHLIDQNSLGLKMYEIAEACGYSNQYYFSQVFKKVVGVSPKQYSQNTAD
;
A
#
# COMPACT_ATOMS: atom_id res chain seq x y z
N MET A 1 1.40 -0.95 2.23
CA MET A 1 1.88 -0.12 1.12
C MET A 1 0.95 -0.25 -0.07
N ASN A 2 0.69 0.82 -0.81
CA ASN A 2 -0.18 0.81 -1.99
C ASN A 2 0.68 0.93 -3.24
N ILE A 3 0.42 0.06 -4.23
CA ILE A 3 1.13 0.07 -5.51
C ILE A 3 0.14 0.48 -6.61
N LEU A 4 0.55 1.45 -7.45
CA LEU A 4 -0.12 1.75 -8.71
C LEU A 4 0.59 0.99 -9.85
N ILE A 5 -0.17 0.39 -10.75
CA ILE A 5 0.33 -0.20 -12.01
C ILE A 5 -0.40 0.49 -13.16
N ALA A 6 0.32 1.33 -13.90
CA ALA A 6 -0.18 2.06 -15.06
C ALA A 6 0.45 1.47 -16.33
N ASP A 7 -0.37 0.84 -17.17
CA ASP A 7 0.02 0.20 -18.44
C ASP A 7 -1.23 0.05 -19.29
N ASP A 8 -1.23 0.31 -20.57
CA ASP A 8 -2.42 0.21 -21.42
C ASP A 8 -2.83 -1.24 -21.67
N GLU A 9 -1.89 -2.18 -21.61
CA GLU A 9 -2.14 -3.61 -21.79
C GLU A 9 -2.70 -4.27 -20.52
N GLU A 10 -3.98 -4.61 -20.51
CA GLU A 10 -4.64 -5.29 -19.38
C GLU A 10 -3.92 -6.58 -18.94
N LYS A 11 -3.44 -7.38 -19.90
CA LYS A 11 -2.71 -8.62 -19.62
C LYS A 11 -1.41 -8.37 -18.83
N ILE A 12 -0.73 -7.26 -19.09
CA ILE A 12 0.48 -6.87 -18.36
C ILE A 12 0.13 -6.46 -16.95
N ARG A 13 -0.87 -5.59 -16.76
CA ARG A 13 -1.34 -5.19 -15.44
C ARG A 13 -1.72 -6.40 -14.58
N GLN A 14 -2.49 -7.34 -15.13
CA GLN A 14 -2.87 -8.57 -14.44
C GLN A 14 -1.67 -9.49 -14.14
N ASN A 15 -0.70 -9.59 -15.04
CA ASN A 15 0.50 -10.40 -14.84
C ASN A 15 1.35 -9.86 -13.69
N PHE A 16 1.61 -8.55 -13.65
CA PHE A 16 2.36 -7.92 -12.56
C PHE A 16 1.63 -8.06 -11.23
N THR A 17 0.31 -7.85 -11.21
CA THR A 17 -0.53 -8.08 -10.02
C THR A 17 -0.36 -9.50 -9.49
N LYS A 18 -0.50 -10.53 -10.35
CA LYS A 18 -0.32 -11.94 -9.96
C LYS A 18 1.08 -12.23 -9.41
N ARG A 19 2.13 -11.64 -10.00
CA ARG A 19 3.52 -11.80 -9.52
C ARG A 19 3.70 -11.21 -8.11
N ILE A 20 3.17 -10.00 -7.86
CA ILE A 20 3.25 -9.32 -6.56
C ILE A 20 2.53 -10.12 -5.49
N ILE A 21 1.29 -10.56 -5.75
CA ILE A 21 0.49 -11.37 -4.83
C ILE A 21 1.19 -12.71 -4.54
N LYS A 22 1.65 -13.43 -5.59
CA LYS A 22 2.34 -14.71 -5.43
C LYS A 22 3.63 -14.60 -4.61
N ALA A 23 4.33 -13.47 -4.70
CA ALA A 23 5.54 -13.21 -3.93
C ALA A 23 5.27 -12.82 -2.47
N LYS A 24 3.99 -12.67 -2.06
CA LYS A 24 3.57 -12.30 -0.70
C LYS A 24 4.29 -11.03 -0.20
N LEU A 25 4.47 -10.04 -1.07
CA LEU A 25 5.07 -8.76 -0.69
C LEU A 25 4.11 -7.97 0.24
N PRO A 26 4.64 -7.09 1.11
CA PRO A 26 3.84 -6.32 2.07
C PRO A 26 3.05 -5.18 1.39
N VAL A 27 2.18 -5.56 0.47
CA VAL A 27 1.31 -4.67 -0.31
C VAL A 27 -0.12 -4.75 0.24
N THR A 28 -0.70 -3.59 0.52
CA THR A 28 -2.07 -3.48 1.05
C THR A 28 -3.08 -3.41 -0.09
N ASN A 29 -2.80 -2.55 -1.10
CA ASN A 29 -3.66 -2.39 -2.27
C ASN A 29 -2.80 -2.35 -3.54
N ILE A 30 -3.34 -2.94 -4.61
CA ILE A 30 -2.80 -2.81 -5.97
C ILE A 30 -3.86 -2.10 -6.79
N VAL A 31 -3.55 -0.89 -7.22
CA VAL A 31 -4.42 -0.01 -8.01
C VAL A 31 -3.99 -0.10 -9.47
N LEU A 32 -4.92 -0.22 -10.39
CA LEU A 32 -4.65 -0.39 -11.81
C LEU A 32 -5.16 0.81 -12.60
N ALA A 33 -4.36 1.27 -13.56
CA ALA A 33 -4.73 2.33 -14.49
C ALA A 33 -4.38 1.92 -15.91
N ALA A 34 -5.24 2.20 -16.87
CA ALA A 34 -5.04 1.87 -18.28
C ALA A 34 -4.39 3.01 -19.09
N ASN A 35 -4.19 4.17 -18.48
CA ASN A 35 -3.57 5.34 -19.09
C ASN A 35 -3.15 6.35 -18.02
N GLY A 36 -2.40 7.38 -18.42
CA GLY A 36 -1.87 8.38 -17.50
C GLY A 36 -2.95 9.21 -16.78
N ASN A 37 -4.10 9.48 -17.42
CA ASN A 37 -5.18 10.24 -16.77
C ASN A 37 -5.88 9.43 -15.67
N GLU A 38 -6.12 8.13 -15.91
CA GLU A 38 -6.61 7.23 -14.87
C GLU A 38 -5.61 7.11 -13.73
N ALA A 39 -4.32 7.04 -14.04
CA ALA A 39 -3.26 6.99 -13.03
C ALA A 39 -3.31 8.20 -12.09
N ILE A 40 -3.44 9.42 -12.60
CA ILE A 40 -3.61 10.64 -11.79
C ILE A 40 -4.88 10.56 -10.93
N THR A 41 -6.00 10.15 -11.50
CA THR A 41 -7.25 9.97 -10.73
C THR A 41 -7.04 9.00 -9.57
N CYS A 42 -6.42 7.84 -9.83
CA CYS A 42 -6.10 6.87 -8.79
C CYS A 42 -5.17 7.44 -7.72
N MET A 43 -4.22 8.30 -8.06
CA MET A 43 -3.31 8.91 -7.10
C MET A 43 -4.00 9.93 -6.20
N HIS A 44 -5.04 10.61 -6.66
CA HIS A 44 -5.86 11.48 -5.83
C HIS A 44 -6.79 10.70 -4.88
N GLU A 45 -7.19 9.48 -5.27
CA GLU A 45 -8.06 8.63 -4.46
C GLU A 45 -7.31 7.74 -3.45
N TYR A 46 -6.07 7.37 -3.77
CA TYR A 46 -5.27 6.44 -3.00
C TYR A 46 -3.90 7.05 -2.64
N ASP A 47 -3.46 6.85 -1.41
CA ASP A 47 -2.11 7.21 -0.96
C ASP A 47 -1.10 6.20 -1.57
N ILE A 48 -0.62 6.47 -2.78
CA ILE A 48 0.28 5.58 -3.53
C ILE A 48 1.71 5.70 -3.02
N ASP A 49 2.35 4.58 -2.70
CA ASP A 49 3.73 4.50 -2.21
C ASP A 49 4.73 4.18 -3.33
N VAL A 50 4.32 3.32 -4.26
CA VAL A 50 5.14 2.87 -5.40
C VAL A 50 4.28 2.90 -6.66
N ALA A 51 4.78 3.46 -7.74
CA ALA A 51 4.11 3.43 -9.04
C ALA A 51 4.99 2.75 -10.10
N LEU A 52 4.41 1.76 -10.77
CA LEU A 52 4.94 1.11 -11.96
C LEU A 52 4.27 1.75 -13.17
N ILE A 53 5.05 2.34 -14.06
CA ILE A 53 4.53 3.17 -15.15
C ILE A 53 5.11 2.71 -16.48
N ASP A 54 4.23 2.33 -17.41
CA ASP A 54 4.63 2.16 -18.80
C ASP A 54 4.80 3.51 -19.49
N ILE A 55 5.78 3.64 -20.38
CA ILE A 55 6.00 4.89 -21.13
C ILE A 55 4.90 5.08 -22.18
N ASN A 56 4.58 4.02 -22.91
CA ASN A 56 3.72 4.12 -24.08
C ASN A 56 2.26 3.88 -23.73
N MET A 57 1.62 4.86 -23.13
CA MET A 57 0.20 4.82 -22.86
C MET A 57 -0.57 5.84 -23.69
N PRO A 58 -1.83 5.58 -24.05
CA PRO A 58 -2.68 6.54 -24.74
C PRO A 58 -3.03 7.74 -23.87
N PHE A 59 -3.39 8.85 -24.51
CA PHE A 59 -3.83 10.12 -23.91
C PHE A 59 -2.72 10.90 -23.18
N LYS A 60 -2.07 10.30 -22.20
CA LYS A 60 -0.93 10.86 -21.48
C LYS A 60 0.15 9.79 -21.38
N ASN A 61 1.32 10.05 -21.98
CA ASN A 61 2.44 9.13 -21.92
C ASN A 61 3.03 9.03 -20.50
N GLY A 62 3.84 7.99 -20.26
CA GLY A 62 4.38 7.73 -18.92
C GLY A 62 5.37 8.78 -18.43
N LEU A 63 6.11 9.46 -19.30
CA LEU A 63 7.05 10.52 -18.90
C LEU A 63 6.31 11.79 -18.49
N ASP A 64 5.27 12.19 -19.22
CA ASP A 64 4.42 13.32 -18.84
C ASP A 64 3.70 13.04 -17.51
N LEU A 65 3.26 11.80 -17.31
CA LEU A 65 2.70 11.34 -16.05
C LEU A 65 3.70 11.46 -14.89
N ILE A 66 4.93 10.99 -15.09
CA ILE A 66 6.01 11.05 -14.09
C ILE A 66 6.33 12.50 -13.72
N HIS A 67 6.44 13.36 -14.72
CA HIS A 67 6.68 14.78 -14.49
C HIS A 67 5.60 15.42 -13.62
N GLU A 68 4.32 15.17 -13.91
CA GLU A 68 3.19 15.66 -13.13
C GLU A 68 3.19 15.09 -11.70
N ILE A 69 3.47 13.79 -11.54
CA ILE A 69 3.62 13.15 -10.22
C ILE A 69 4.70 13.86 -9.40
N ARG A 70 5.85 14.16 -9.98
CA ARG A 70 6.95 14.83 -9.28
C ARG A 70 6.61 16.25 -8.84
N GLN A 71 5.77 16.96 -9.60
CA GLN A 71 5.29 18.28 -9.19
C GLN A 71 4.35 18.23 -7.99
N GLU A 72 3.56 17.17 -7.85
CA GLU A 72 2.58 17.04 -6.77
C GLU A 72 3.13 16.26 -5.56
N ASN A 73 3.98 15.25 -5.78
CA ASN A 73 4.49 14.38 -4.73
C ASN A 73 5.88 13.79 -5.06
N GLU A 74 6.91 14.36 -4.44
CA GLU A 74 8.30 13.91 -4.60
C GLU A 74 8.60 12.56 -3.91
N GLU A 75 7.71 12.09 -3.03
CA GLU A 75 8.00 10.95 -2.16
C GLU A 75 7.67 9.58 -2.79
N ILE A 76 6.83 9.55 -3.82
CA ILE A 76 6.44 8.31 -4.50
C ILE A 76 7.65 7.65 -5.16
N ILE A 77 7.83 6.35 -4.93
CA ILE A 77 8.87 5.58 -5.62
C ILE A 77 8.40 5.21 -7.02
N LEU A 78 9.04 5.77 -8.04
CA LEU A 78 8.67 5.58 -9.44
C LEU A 78 9.54 4.49 -10.09
N ILE A 79 8.91 3.56 -10.79
CA ILE A 79 9.55 2.51 -11.59
C ILE A 79 8.96 2.60 -13.00
N ILE A 80 9.82 2.74 -13.99
CA ILE A 80 9.42 2.66 -15.39
C ILE A 80 9.55 1.23 -15.88
N ILE A 81 8.56 0.80 -16.66
CA ILE A 81 8.58 -0.48 -17.38
C ILE A 81 8.27 -0.18 -18.84
N SER A 82 9.20 -0.42 -19.75
CA SER A 82 9.06 -0.05 -21.16
C SER A 82 9.49 -1.19 -22.09
N GLY A 83 8.81 -1.29 -23.24
CA GLY A 83 9.19 -2.19 -24.34
C GLY A 83 10.33 -1.64 -25.23
N TYR A 84 10.73 -0.40 -25.04
CA TYR A 84 11.72 0.26 -25.87
C TYR A 84 13.04 0.45 -25.13
N ASN A 85 14.12 0.02 -25.79
CA ASN A 85 15.48 0.30 -25.35
C ASN A 85 15.93 1.67 -25.93
N ASP A 86 15.13 2.72 -25.66
CA ASP A 86 15.45 4.06 -26.15
C ASP A 86 16.23 4.83 -25.08
N PHE A 87 17.48 5.11 -25.38
CA PHE A 87 18.38 5.85 -24.50
C PHE A 87 17.82 7.22 -24.10
N HIS A 88 17.04 7.86 -24.98
CA HIS A 88 16.45 9.16 -24.73
C HIS A 88 15.40 9.11 -23.60
N TYR A 89 14.54 8.10 -23.59
CA TYR A 89 13.57 7.91 -22.51
C TYR A 89 14.24 7.57 -21.18
N ALA A 90 15.29 6.75 -21.23
CA ALA A 90 16.06 6.43 -20.02
C ALA A 90 16.75 7.68 -19.43
N GLN A 91 17.28 8.57 -20.28
CA GLN A 91 17.91 9.82 -19.86
C GLN A 91 16.89 10.80 -19.24
N GLN A 92 15.71 10.94 -19.82
CA GLN A 92 14.63 11.77 -19.27
C GLN A 92 14.14 11.20 -17.92
N ALA A 93 13.96 9.89 -17.83
CA ALA A 93 13.58 9.22 -16.60
C ALA A 93 14.58 9.46 -15.45
N LEU A 94 15.88 9.47 -15.75
CA LEU A 94 16.92 9.77 -14.75
C LEU A 94 16.83 11.21 -14.22
N ALA A 95 16.39 12.17 -15.03
CA ALA A 95 16.20 13.55 -14.62
C ALA A 95 15.02 13.72 -13.62
N GLU A 96 14.05 12.79 -13.63
CA GLU A 96 12.87 12.79 -12.77
C GLU A 96 13.03 11.91 -11.51
N ASP A 97 14.23 11.57 -11.08
CA ASP A 97 14.53 10.71 -9.93
C ASP A 97 13.73 9.39 -9.92
N VAL A 98 13.69 8.72 -11.07
CA VAL A 98 13.08 7.39 -11.21
C VAL A 98 13.96 6.35 -10.52
N PHE A 99 13.37 5.54 -9.66
CA PHE A 99 14.08 4.53 -8.87
C PHE A 99 14.69 3.44 -9.74
N ARG A 100 13.95 2.96 -10.76
CA ARG A 100 14.44 1.95 -11.72
C ARG A 100 13.74 2.10 -13.08
N TYR A 101 14.46 1.71 -14.10
CA TYR A 101 13.97 1.55 -15.47
C TYR A 101 14.12 0.08 -15.86
N LEU A 102 13.03 -0.58 -16.24
CA LEU A 102 12.96 -1.99 -16.60
C LEU A 102 12.54 -2.15 -18.05
N LEU A 103 13.23 -3.03 -18.78
CA LEU A 103 12.87 -3.37 -20.15
C LEU A 103 11.94 -4.59 -20.19
N LYS A 104 10.85 -4.50 -20.96
CA LYS A 104 10.00 -5.65 -21.29
C LYS A 104 10.73 -6.55 -22.32
N PRO A 105 10.69 -7.88 -22.16
CA PRO A 105 10.04 -8.67 -21.12
C PRO A 105 10.84 -8.69 -19.80
N VAL A 106 10.21 -8.33 -18.68
CA VAL A 106 10.87 -8.29 -17.37
C VAL A 106 10.97 -9.70 -16.77
N ASP A 107 12.19 -10.10 -16.40
CA ASP A 107 12.38 -11.35 -15.66
C ASP A 107 11.63 -11.36 -14.32
N SER A 108 11.05 -12.50 -13.96
CA SER A 108 10.22 -12.58 -12.76
C SER A 108 10.98 -12.38 -11.45
N LYS A 109 12.23 -12.84 -11.36
CA LYS A 109 13.04 -12.69 -10.16
C LYS A 109 13.53 -11.25 -10.03
N GLU A 110 13.97 -10.65 -11.14
CA GLU A 110 14.36 -9.25 -11.20
C GLU A 110 13.20 -8.34 -10.81
N PHE A 111 12.00 -8.56 -11.38
CA PHE A 111 10.79 -7.82 -11.05
C PHE A 111 10.50 -7.83 -9.54
N ILE A 112 10.43 -9.02 -8.93
CA ILE A 112 10.12 -9.15 -7.51
C ILE A 112 11.19 -8.50 -6.63
N ASN A 113 12.47 -8.64 -6.97
CA ASN A 113 13.56 -8.01 -6.25
C ASN A 113 13.43 -6.47 -6.27
N ILE A 114 13.15 -5.89 -7.44
CA ILE A 114 13.02 -4.44 -7.59
C ILE A 114 11.80 -3.90 -6.85
N ILE A 115 10.64 -4.59 -6.91
CA ILE A 115 9.45 -4.20 -6.14
C ILE A 115 9.73 -4.29 -4.64
N SER A 116 10.40 -5.33 -4.17
CA SER A 116 10.79 -5.46 -2.76
C SER A 116 11.66 -4.30 -2.29
N LEU A 117 12.67 -3.93 -3.06
CA LEU A 117 13.54 -2.78 -2.77
C LEU A 117 12.78 -1.45 -2.81
N ALA A 118 11.86 -1.27 -3.74
CA ALA A 118 11.02 -0.08 -3.83
C ALA A 118 10.11 0.08 -2.61
N LEU A 119 9.47 -1.01 -2.18
CA LEU A 119 8.64 -1.03 -0.97
C LEU A 119 9.46 -0.74 0.29
N GLN A 120 10.67 -1.28 0.39
CA GLN A 120 11.58 -0.96 1.48
C GLN A 120 11.93 0.54 1.50
N LYS A 121 12.35 1.10 0.35
CA LYS A 121 12.68 2.54 0.23
C LYS A 121 11.49 3.42 0.57
N ALA A 122 10.28 3.09 0.10
CA ALA A 122 9.06 3.82 0.44
C ALA A 122 8.75 3.76 1.94
N SER A 123 8.96 2.60 2.58
CA SER A 123 8.81 2.45 4.04
C SER A 123 9.80 3.30 4.82
N GLU A 124 11.06 3.36 4.37
CA GLU A 124 12.11 4.19 4.99
C GLU A 124 11.80 5.69 4.84
N LYS A 125 11.35 6.13 3.67
CA LYS A 125 10.91 7.51 3.45
C LYS A 125 9.74 7.89 4.36
N LYS A 126 8.69 7.06 4.46
CA LYS A 126 7.57 7.31 5.39
C LYS A 126 8.02 7.40 6.86
N LYS A 127 8.98 6.57 7.28
CA LYS A 127 9.54 6.64 8.63
C LYS A 127 10.27 7.95 8.91
N THR A 128 10.96 8.51 7.92
CA THR A 128 11.64 9.81 8.06
C THR A 128 10.70 11.01 8.01
N LEU A 129 9.55 10.87 7.34
CA LEU A 129 8.52 11.91 7.28
C LEU A 129 7.78 12.10 8.62
N TYR A 130 7.60 11.02 9.36
CA TYR A 130 6.94 11.11 10.66
C TYR A 130 7.95 11.52 11.74
N SER A 131 7.54 12.42 12.62
CA SER A 131 8.35 12.70 13.81
C SER A 131 8.61 11.39 14.57
N ALA A 132 9.71 11.35 15.33
CA ALA A 132 10.05 10.19 16.17
C ALA A 132 8.89 9.81 17.13
N ASN A 133 8.08 10.80 17.52
CA ASN A 133 6.93 10.59 18.38
C ASN A 133 5.74 9.97 17.65
N ALA A 134 5.45 10.42 16.41
CA ALA A 134 4.40 9.81 15.59
C ALA A 134 4.74 8.35 15.24
N GLN A 135 6.02 8.05 14.98
CA GLN A 135 6.46 6.68 14.77
C GLN A 135 6.26 5.81 16.02
N LYS A 136 6.60 6.31 17.22
CA LYS A 136 6.34 5.59 18.48
C LYS A 136 4.85 5.30 18.69
N ILE A 137 3.99 6.25 18.34
CA ILE A 137 2.53 6.06 18.40
C ILE A 137 2.10 4.90 17.47
N LEU A 138 2.55 4.92 16.21
CA LEU A 138 2.22 3.86 15.25
C LEU A 138 2.74 2.49 15.68
N ASP A 139 3.98 2.41 16.16
CA ASP A 139 4.59 1.18 16.63
C ASP A 139 3.85 0.61 17.85
N GLU A 140 3.39 1.47 18.75
CA GLU A 140 2.66 1.04 19.94
C GLU A 140 1.24 0.55 19.61
N ILE A 141 0.54 1.23 18.69
CA ILE A 141 -0.75 0.76 18.18
C ILE A 141 -0.57 -0.61 17.48
N GLN A 142 0.48 -0.76 16.66
CA GLN A 142 0.76 -1.99 15.93
C GLN A 142 0.98 -3.20 16.85
N LYS A 143 1.64 -3.03 17.99
CA LYS A 143 1.87 -4.10 18.99
C LYS A 143 0.55 -4.58 19.63
N ASN A 144 -0.44 -3.70 19.70
CA ASN A 144 -1.67 -3.92 20.45
C ASN A 144 -2.90 -4.17 19.56
N ILE A 145 -2.74 -4.43 18.25
CA ILE A 145 -3.87 -4.63 17.32
C ILE A 145 -4.77 -5.79 17.70
N SER A 146 -4.23 -6.85 18.33
CA SER A 146 -4.98 -8.03 18.77
C SER A 146 -5.74 -7.82 20.09
N ASN A 147 -5.45 -6.74 20.82
CA ASN A 147 -6.16 -6.44 22.07
C ASN A 147 -7.50 -5.76 21.75
N GLU A 148 -8.61 -6.47 21.97
CA GLU A 148 -9.96 -5.97 21.68
C GLU A 148 -10.28 -4.65 22.39
N SER A 149 -9.89 -4.52 23.67
CA SER A 149 -10.19 -3.38 24.52
C SER A 149 -9.19 -2.22 24.36
N TYR A 150 -8.18 -2.34 23.46
CA TYR A 150 -7.17 -1.32 23.31
C TYR A 150 -7.74 0.05 22.94
N SER A 151 -7.46 1.03 23.77
CA SER A 151 -8.03 2.36 23.73
C SER A 151 -6.96 3.46 23.58
N LEU A 152 -7.41 4.69 23.33
CA LEU A 152 -6.53 5.86 23.34
C LEU A 152 -5.91 6.11 24.73
N THR A 153 -6.62 5.75 25.78
CA THR A 153 -6.14 5.86 27.17
C THR A 153 -4.95 4.90 27.39
N ASP A 154 -5.06 3.63 26.95
CA ASP A 154 -3.98 2.66 27.07
C ASP A 154 -2.73 3.12 26.29
N LEU A 155 -2.91 3.70 25.09
CA LEU A 155 -1.83 4.27 24.30
C LEU A 155 -1.20 5.47 25.03
N ALA A 156 -1.99 6.31 25.65
CA ALA A 156 -1.53 7.49 26.39
C ALA A 156 -0.69 7.08 27.61
N GLU A 157 -1.14 6.08 28.35
CA GLU A 157 -0.42 5.48 29.49
C GLU A 157 0.89 4.85 29.05
N ALA A 158 0.87 4.01 27.98
CA ALA A 158 2.05 3.33 27.48
C ALA A 158 3.16 4.28 27.01
N LEU A 159 2.78 5.44 26.47
CA LEU A 159 3.72 6.42 25.95
C LEU A 159 4.03 7.56 26.95
N GLU A 160 3.38 7.58 28.10
CA GLU A 160 3.45 8.66 29.11
C GLU A 160 3.15 10.05 28.52
N ILE A 161 2.17 10.10 27.58
CA ILE A 161 1.74 11.29 26.86
C ILE A 161 0.23 11.46 27.04
N SER A 162 -0.26 12.68 27.23
CA SER A 162 -1.70 12.93 27.35
C SER A 162 -2.47 12.58 26.07
N GLU A 163 -3.69 12.04 26.19
CA GLU A 163 -4.58 11.73 25.07
C GLU A 163 -4.78 12.91 24.11
N GLY A 164 -4.94 14.12 24.65
CA GLY A 164 -5.09 15.33 23.84
C GLY A 164 -3.87 15.64 22.98
N HIS A 165 -2.66 15.37 23.50
CA HIS A 165 -1.41 15.55 22.75
C HIS A 165 -1.27 14.50 21.65
N ILE A 166 -1.55 13.23 21.97
CA ILE A 166 -1.55 12.13 20.98
C ILE A 166 -2.55 12.41 19.87
N THR A 167 -3.79 12.80 20.21
CA THR A 167 -4.83 13.11 19.21
C THR A 167 -4.42 14.25 18.27
N LYS A 168 -3.81 15.33 18.82
CA LYS A 168 -3.29 16.43 17.99
C LYS A 168 -2.16 15.97 17.07
N MET A 169 -1.26 15.15 17.58
CA MET A 169 -0.11 14.64 16.81
C MET A 169 -0.56 13.71 15.67
N ILE A 170 -1.45 12.76 15.97
CA ILE A 170 -2.06 11.87 14.96
C ILE A 170 -2.78 12.70 13.90
N LYS A 171 -3.59 13.69 14.31
CA LYS A 171 -4.32 14.54 13.36
C LYS A 171 -3.39 15.37 12.48
N LYS A 172 -2.31 15.93 13.07
CA LYS A 172 -1.36 16.79 12.36
C LYS A 172 -0.50 16.01 11.36
N GLU A 173 0.03 14.84 11.76
CA GLU A 173 1.03 14.12 10.99
C GLU A 173 0.44 13.01 10.12
N LEU A 174 -0.69 12.41 10.53
CA LEU A 174 -1.30 11.28 9.84
C LEU A 174 -2.67 11.61 9.22
N SER A 175 -3.23 12.79 9.51
CA SER A 175 -4.55 13.25 9.04
C SER A 175 -5.71 12.28 9.35
N LYS A 176 -5.53 11.41 10.34
CA LYS A 176 -6.47 10.35 10.76
C LYS A 176 -6.86 10.52 12.23
N SER A 177 -7.81 9.71 12.70
CA SER A 177 -8.06 9.50 14.14
C SER A 177 -7.35 8.23 14.63
N PHE A 178 -7.23 8.07 15.97
CA PHE A 178 -6.74 6.83 16.59
C PHE A 178 -7.55 5.61 16.14
N ILE A 179 -8.87 5.73 16.13
CA ILE A 179 -9.77 4.64 15.71
C ILE A 179 -9.59 4.27 14.24
N ASP A 180 -9.37 5.26 13.36
CA ASP A 180 -9.13 4.99 11.94
C ASP A 180 -7.82 4.21 11.75
N ILE A 181 -6.75 4.61 12.44
CA ILE A 181 -5.46 3.93 12.39
C ILE A 181 -5.56 2.51 12.93
N LEU A 182 -6.15 2.33 14.11
CA LEU A 182 -6.31 1.01 14.72
C LEU A 182 -7.15 0.09 13.81
N THR A 183 -8.24 0.61 13.26
CA THR A 183 -9.10 -0.14 12.33
C THR A 183 -8.34 -0.56 11.08
N GLU A 184 -7.61 0.36 10.46
CA GLU A 184 -6.81 0.09 9.26
C GLU A 184 -5.74 -0.97 9.51
N LEU A 185 -5.01 -0.86 10.61
CA LEU A 185 -3.98 -1.84 10.99
C LEU A 185 -4.58 -3.23 11.25
N ARG A 186 -5.70 -3.32 11.95
CA ARG A 186 -6.44 -4.57 12.17
C ARG A 186 -6.91 -5.21 10.87
N ILE A 187 -7.48 -4.42 9.96
CA ILE A 187 -7.96 -4.93 8.67
C ILE A 187 -6.80 -5.36 7.76
N ASN A 188 -5.68 -4.63 7.76
CA ASN A 188 -4.49 -5.03 7.04
C ASN A 188 -3.90 -6.34 7.57
N TYR A 189 -3.89 -6.50 8.88
CA TYR A 189 -3.48 -7.76 9.51
C TYR A 189 -4.43 -8.91 9.15
N ALA A 190 -5.74 -8.66 9.12
CA ALA A 190 -6.73 -9.64 8.69
C ALA A 190 -6.52 -10.08 7.23
N LYS A 191 -6.26 -9.13 6.32
CA LYS A 191 -5.91 -9.45 4.92
C LYS A 191 -4.68 -10.34 4.87
N HIS A 192 -3.61 -10.00 5.60
CA HIS A 192 -2.41 -10.82 5.67
C HIS A 192 -2.67 -12.24 6.17
N LEU A 193 -3.49 -12.41 7.22
CA LEU A 193 -3.88 -13.72 7.72
C LEU A 193 -4.71 -14.52 6.70
N ILE A 194 -5.61 -13.87 5.97
CA ILE A 194 -6.40 -14.51 4.91
C ILE A 194 -5.49 -14.95 3.76
N ASP A 195 -4.58 -14.08 3.30
CA ASP A 195 -3.67 -14.36 2.19
C ASP A 195 -2.66 -15.48 2.51
N GLN A 196 -2.26 -15.58 3.78
CA GLN A 196 -1.34 -16.62 4.25
C GLN A 196 -2.04 -17.84 4.85
N ASN A 197 -3.35 -18.01 4.68
CA ASN A 197 -4.14 -19.02 5.37
C ASN A 197 -3.86 -20.46 4.90
N SER A 198 -2.58 -20.85 4.91
CA SER A 198 -2.12 -22.23 4.71
C SER A 198 -2.52 -23.17 5.88
N LEU A 199 -2.85 -22.59 7.03
CA LEU A 199 -3.25 -23.33 8.24
C LEU A 199 -4.76 -23.57 8.33
N GLY A 200 -5.57 -23.07 7.39
CA GLY A 200 -7.01 -23.27 7.36
C GLY A 200 -7.77 -22.56 8.48
N LEU A 201 -7.26 -21.43 8.98
CA LEU A 201 -7.93 -20.65 10.03
C LEU A 201 -9.36 -20.31 9.62
N LYS A 202 -10.28 -20.48 10.53
CA LYS A 202 -11.67 -20.08 10.34
C LYS A 202 -11.81 -18.56 10.51
N MET A 203 -12.84 -18.01 9.90
CA MET A 203 -13.02 -16.54 9.85
C MET A 203 -13.21 -15.92 11.25
N TYR A 204 -13.76 -16.67 12.23
CA TYR A 204 -13.86 -16.19 13.60
C TYR A 204 -12.49 -16.12 14.30
N GLU A 205 -11.58 -17.06 14.01
CA GLU A 205 -10.21 -17.05 14.54
C GLU A 205 -9.39 -15.88 13.99
N ILE A 206 -9.59 -15.56 12.70
CA ILE A 206 -9.00 -14.37 12.09
C ILE A 206 -9.54 -13.09 12.73
N ALA A 207 -10.85 -13.02 12.97
CA ALA A 207 -11.46 -11.87 13.64
C ALA A 207 -10.87 -11.67 15.04
N GLU A 208 -10.78 -12.73 15.84
CA GLU A 208 -10.21 -12.71 17.19
C GLU A 208 -8.73 -12.30 17.18
N ALA A 209 -7.92 -12.86 16.29
CA ALA A 209 -6.51 -12.49 16.12
C ALA A 209 -6.32 -11.01 15.77
N CYS A 210 -7.33 -10.38 15.13
CA CYS A 210 -7.34 -8.97 14.78
C CYS A 210 -8.01 -8.07 15.83
N GLY A 211 -8.31 -8.59 17.05
CA GLY A 211 -8.91 -7.82 18.13
C GLY A 211 -10.41 -7.55 17.94
N TYR A 212 -11.14 -8.49 17.33
CA TYR A 212 -12.60 -8.44 17.21
C TYR A 212 -13.22 -9.69 17.86
N SER A 213 -13.91 -9.54 18.97
CA SER A 213 -14.64 -10.65 19.61
C SER A 213 -15.89 -11.08 18.82
N ASN A 214 -16.42 -10.20 17.98
CA ASN A 214 -17.61 -10.46 17.18
C ASN A 214 -17.29 -10.55 15.69
N GLN A 215 -17.34 -11.76 15.13
CA GLN A 215 -17.09 -12.03 13.70
C GLN A 215 -18.03 -11.26 12.77
N TYR A 216 -19.29 -11.02 13.17
CA TYR A 216 -20.24 -10.28 12.32
C TYR A 216 -19.85 -8.82 12.21
N TYR A 217 -19.51 -8.20 13.34
CA TYR A 217 -19.01 -6.83 13.38
C TYR A 217 -17.70 -6.68 12.59
N PHE A 218 -16.75 -7.61 12.78
CA PHE A 218 -15.53 -7.68 11.98
C PHE A 218 -15.83 -7.70 10.48
N SER A 219 -16.78 -8.55 10.04
CA SER A 219 -17.12 -8.69 8.63
C SER A 219 -17.71 -7.39 8.05
N GLN A 220 -18.47 -6.64 8.84
CA GLN A 220 -18.99 -5.34 8.43
C GLN A 220 -17.89 -4.29 8.30
N VAL A 221 -16.98 -4.22 9.29
CA VAL A 221 -15.83 -3.30 9.27
C VAL A 221 -14.91 -3.63 8.09
N PHE A 222 -14.58 -4.90 7.91
CA PHE A 222 -13.75 -5.36 6.78
C PHE A 222 -14.38 -4.97 5.44
N LYS A 223 -15.67 -5.23 5.24
CA LYS A 223 -16.38 -4.84 4.01
C LYS A 223 -16.40 -3.33 3.80
N LYS A 224 -16.55 -2.55 4.87
CA LYS A 224 -16.51 -1.08 4.78
C LYS A 224 -15.15 -0.56 4.32
N VAL A 225 -14.05 -1.18 4.78
CA VAL A 225 -12.68 -0.74 4.48
C VAL A 225 -12.19 -1.31 3.13
N VAL A 226 -12.50 -2.58 2.83
CA VAL A 226 -11.96 -3.31 1.67
C VAL A 226 -12.91 -3.33 0.47
N GLY A 227 -14.19 -2.99 0.69
CA GLY A 227 -15.23 -3.02 -0.36
C GLY A 227 -15.94 -4.37 -0.51
N VAL A 228 -15.30 -5.48 -0.11
CA VAL A 228 -15.86 -6.85 -0.18
C VAL A 228 -15.80 -7.53 1.18
N SER A 229 -16.64 -8.56 1.39
CA SER A 229 -16.60 -9.30 2.66
C SER A 229 -15.32 -10.12 2.79
N PRO A 230 -14.87 -10.47 4.03
CA PRO A 230 -13.69 -11.31 4.24
C PRO A 230 -13.76 -12.64 3.48
N LYS A 231 -14.94 -13.25 3.41
CA LYS A 231 -15.17 -14.49 2.69
C LYS A 231 -14.99 -14.31 1.17
N GLN A 232 -15.55 -13.24 0.60
CA GLN A 232 -15.36 -12.91 -0.82
C GLN A 232 -13.90 -12.59 -1.12
N TYR A 233 -13.23 -11.85 -0.23
CA TYR A 233 -11.80 -11.54 -0.35
C TYR A 233 -10.96 -12.83 -0.39
N SER A 234 -11.20 -13.77 0.53
CA SER A 234 -10.52 -15.07 0.57
C SER A 234 -10.74 -15.92 -0.70
N GLN A 235 -11.92 -15.84 -1.31
CA GLN A 235 -12.21 -16.55 -2.56
C GLN A 235 -11.46 -15.95 -3.75
N ASN A 236 -11.39 -14.61 -3.82
CA ASN A 236 -10.69 -13.92 -4.91
C ASN A 236 -9.16 -14.08 -4.86
N THR A 237 -8.59 -14.43 -3.72
CA THR A 237 -7.14 -14.65 -3.55
C THR A 237 -6.74 -16.12 -3.70
N ALA A 238 -7.71 -17.04 -3.77
CA ALA A 238 -7.47 -18.49 -3.94
C ALA A 238 -7.42 -18.94 -5.42
N ASP A 239 -7.88 -18.10 -6.36
CA ASP A 239 -7.80 -18.28 -7.82
C ASP A 239 -6.56 -17.57 -8.38
#